data_ab9530f8f0e49f8a3e6ea7a1c2863452
#
_entry.id   ab9530f8f0e49f8a3e6ea7a1c2863452
#
_cell.length_a   1.000
_cell.length_b   1.000
_cell.length_c   1.000
_cell.angle_alpha   90.00
_cell.angle_beta   90.00
_cell.angle_gamma   90.00
#
_symmetry.space_group_name_H-M   'P 1'
#
loop_
_entity.id
_entity.type
_entity.pdbx_description
1 polymer ?
#
loop_
_entity_poly.entity_id
_entity_poly.type
_entity_poly.pdbx_seq_one_letter_code
_entity_poly.pdbx_strand_id
1 'polypeptide(L)'
;MKKVFLTVLAVMLVAVPAVQAQKVNKSALVSKIEKSDADIADAKKGAKAATWINRGKAFYEAAIEPTKNLFVNMDAAMLKLAVGEPASTESATLVNVPYEAWVYPWFTAYIKDGKIATWSQTQWVIEDAPAKAIEAYNKAYEMDPKTADKVKEGLKQISDFCSQVGNTGIDTGNYADAADAYALAFEAQSSPAHGNPEPALLYYAGYLRTVDGAANPASFVIGADYLNKALELGYNDEEGNIYYYLFHCYYGQKDADKANVLKAKDALVAGIKKFPKNERILDGLVQLYTNPEDSVGDPADLVALIDAAIESNPENVDLWFGRGRIFFALKQYDESIASFRKVVELKPDLFEGNYYLGVFYTIKADEMNKVMNEKQYSSQAAYDADLKAANAVYMEAIPWFEKAHELKADDFNTLDMLKQLCFRLRDEPGIQEKYDKYFPLWKAAKGE
;
A
#
# COMPACT_ATOMS: atom_id res chain seq x y z
N MET A 1 9.82 13.16 -15.95
CA MET A 1 8.99 12.50 -17.00
C MET A 1 9.88 11.58 -17.81
N LYS A 2 9.98 10.30 -17.43
CA LYS A 2 10.62 9.26 -18.24
C LYS A 2 9.53 8.26 -18.59
N LYS A 3 9.22 8.18 -19.90
CA LYS A 3 8.26 7.24 -20.47
C LYS A 3 8.74 5.82 -20.19
N VAL A 4 7.97 5.06 -19.42
CA VAL A 4 8.12 3.61 -19.31
C VAL A 4 7.48 3.03 -20.57
N PHE A 5 8.30 2.50 -21.46
CA PHE A 5 7.84 1.73 -22.62
C PHE A 5 7.42 0.35 -22.11
N LEU A 6 6.12 0.08 -22.15
CA LEU A 6 5.60 -1.27 -22.06
C LEU A 6 5.91 -1.97 -23.38
N THR A 7 6.93 -2.82 -23.41
CA THR A 7 7.20 -3.69 -24.57
C THR A 7 6.31 -4.92 -24.41
N VAL A 8 5.15 -4.92 -25.07
CA VAL A 8 4.38 -6.14 -25.28
C VAL A 8 5.18 -6.98 -26.28
N LEU A 9 5.83 -8.03 -25.80
CA LEU A 9 6.53 -8.99 -26.65
C LEU A 9 5.48 -9.91 -27.27
N ALA A 10 5.23 -9.75 -28.56
CA ALA A 10 4.44 -10.69 -29.34
C ALA A 10 5.20 -12.04 -29.37
N VAL A 11 4.65 -13.04 -28.68
CA VAL A 11 5.15 -14.40 -28.70
C VAL A 11 4.86 -15.01 -30.08
N MET A 12 5.91 -15.19 -30.89
CA MET A 12 5.82 -16.04 -32.09
C MET A 12 5.58 -17.48 -31.64
N LEU A 13 4.44 -18.04 -32.03
CA LEU A 13 4.16 -19.48 -31.92
C LEU A 13 5.17 -20.26 -32.76
N VAL A 14 6.26 -20.68 -32.17
CA VAL A 14 7.11 -21.74 -32.69
C VAL A 14 6.46 -23.07 -32.29
N ALA A 15 6.08 -23.89 -33.26
CA ALA A 15 5.57 -25.22 -32.99
C ALA A 15 6.70 -26.09 -32.37
N VAL A 16 6.67 -26.18 -31.05
CA VAL A 16 7.57 -27.03 -30.25
C VAL A 16 6.96 -28.44 -30.18
N PRO A 17 7.75 -29.53 -30.36
CA PRO A 17 7.27 -30.90 -30.21
C PRO A 17 6.70 -31.10 -28.81
N ALA A 18 5.60 -31.85 -28.73
CA ALA A 18 4.84 -32.07 -27.50
C ALA A 18 5.73 -32.63 -26.38
N VAL A 19 6.23 -31.74 -25.55
CA VAL A 19 6.78 -32.09 -24.25
C VAL A 19 5.61 -32.54 -23.38
N GLN A 20 5.74 -33.66 -22.67
CA GLN A 20 4.72 -34.13 -21.70
C GLN A 20 4.68 -33.19 -20.49
N ALA A 21 4.20 -31.99 -20.71
CA ALA A 21 3.95 -31.01 -19.66
C ALA A 21 2.70 -31.40 -18.87
N GLN A 22 2.58 -30.91 -17.65
CA GLN A 22 1.50 -31.11 -16.68
C GLN A 22 0.21 -31.64 -17.32
N LYS A 23 -0.23 -32.82 -16.94
CA LYS A 23 -1.44 -33.48 -17.49
C LYS A 23 -2.70 -32.86 -16.90
N VAL A 24 -2.95 -31.57 -17.20
CA VAL A 24 -4.27 -31.00 -16.98
C VAL A 24 -5.23 -31.70 -17.94
N ASN A 25 -6.10 -32.55 -17.42
CA ASN A 25 -7.11 -33.21 -18.26
C ASN A 25 -8.30 -32.29 -18.48
N LYS A 26 -8.08 -31.25 -19.32
CA LYS A 26 -9.10 -30.25 -19.64
C LYS A 26 -10.41 -30.89 -20.11
N SER A 27 -10.33 -31.90 -21.00
CA SER A 27 -11.55 -32.53 -21.55
C SER A 27 -12.36 -33.26 -20.46
N ALA A 28 -11.73 -33.94 -19.52
CA ALA A 28 -12.45 -34.58 -18.41
C ALA A 28 -13.11 -33.57 -17.47
N LEU A 29 -12.42 -32.45 -17.18
CA LEU A 29 -12.97 -31.38 -16.33
C LEU A 29 -14.14 -30.67 -17.02
N VAL A 30 -14.02 -30.33 -18.31
CA VAL A 30 -15.11 -29.76 -19.12
C VAL A 30 -16.29 -30.72 -19.15
N SER A 31 -16.08 -32.01 -19.46
CA SER A 31 -17.17 -33.01 -19.46
C SER A 31 -17.87 -33.15 -18.10
N LYS A 32 -17.11 -32.99 -16.98
CA LYS A 32 -17.67 -32.99 -15.64
C LYS A 32 -18.61 -31.79 -15.41
N ILE A 33 -18.23 -30.61 -15.92
CA ILE A 33 -19.04 -29.39 -15.85
C ILE A 33 -20.27 -29.51 -16.74
N GLU A 34 -20.12 -29.96 -18.00
CA GLU A 34 -21.26 -30.20 -18.91
C GLU A 34 -22.29 -31.19 -18.33
N LYS A 35 -21.78 -32.25 -17.67
CA LYS A 35 -22.64 -33.15 -16.91
C LYS A 35 -23.35 -32.43 -15.78
N SER A 36 -22.68 -31.54 -15.07
CA SER A 36 -23.31 -30.76 -14.00
C SER A 36 -24.37 -29.79 -14.54
N ASP A 37 -24.16 -29.23 -15.75
CA ASP A 37 -25.16 -28.42 -16.44
C ASP A 37 -26.44 -29.23 -16.77
N ALA A 38 -26.28 -30.44 -17.28
CA ALA A 38 -27.40 -31.35 -17.53
C ALA A 38 -28.11 -31.77 -16.22
N ASP A 39 -27.33 -31.99 -15.14
CA ASP A 39 -27.89 -32.40 -13.85
C ASP A 39 -28.71 -31.27 -13.18
N ILE A 40 -28.32 -29.99 -13.31
CA ILE A 40 -29.11 -28.87 -12.77
C ILE A 40 -30.34 -28.57 -13.64
N ALA A 41 -30.29 -28.87 -14.95
CA ALA A 41 -31.43 -28.73 -15.87
C ALA A 41 -32.49 -29.84 -15.69
N ASP A 42 -32.13 -31.00 -15.13
CA ASP A 42 -33.05 -32.07 -14.81
C ASP A 42 -33.94 -31.69 -13.63
N ALA A 43 -35.25 -31.75 -13.80
CA ALA A 43 -36.23 -31.31 -12.79
C ALA A 43 -36.11 -32.04 -11.44
N LYS A 44 -35.68 -33.31 -11.43
CA LYS A 44 -35.53 -34.10 -10.18
C LYS A 44 -34.14 -33.91 -9.54
N LYS A 45 -33.09 -33.81 -10.35
CA LYS A 45 -31.74 -33.65 -9.88
C LYS A 45 -31.47 -32.18 -9.47
N GLY A 46 -31.88 -31.23 -10.31
CA GLY A 46 -31.72 -29.80 -10.07
C GLY A 46 -32.43 -29.29 -8.81
N ALA A 47 -33.49 -30.02 -8.40
CA ALA A 47 -34.19 -29.76 -7.14
C ALA A 47 -33.47 -30.25 -5.88
N LYS A 48 -32.24 -30.81 -6.00
CA LYS A 48 -31.48 -31.34 -4.86
C LYS A 48 -30.26 -30.45 -4.57
N ALA A 49 -30.11 -29.98 -3.35
CA ALA A 49 -28.93 -29.22 -2.90
C ALA A 49 -27.61 -29.96 -3.17
N ALA A 50 -27.59 -31.29 -3.04
CA ALA A 50 -26.40 -32.11 -3.33
C ALA A 50 -25.90 -31.97 -4.79
N THR A 51 -26.80 -31.73 -5.75
CA THR A 51 -26.44 -31.51 -7.16
C THR A 51 -25.66 -30.20 -7.30
N TRP A 52 -26.10 -29.16 -6.65
CA TRP A 52 -25.43 -27.86 -6.63
C TRP A 52 -24.11 -27.88 -5.90
N ILE A 53 -23.97 -28.63 -4.79
CA ILE A 53 -22.68 -28.88 -4.12
C ILE A 53 -21.70 -29.56 -5.08
N ASN A 54 -22.16 -30.60 -5.82
CA ASN A 54 -21.30 -31.28 -6.78
C ASN A 54 -20.88 -30.37 -7.94
N ARG A 55 -21.77 -29.47 -8.37
CA ARG A 55 -21.43 -28.42 -9.33
C ARG A 55 -20.36 -27.47 -8.82
N GLY A 56 -20.51 -26.97 -7.59
CA GLY A 56 -19.49 -26.12 -6.95
C GLY A 56 -18.11 -26.81 -6.89
N LYS A 57 -18.09 -28.08 -6.50
CA LYS A 57 -16.86 -28.89 -6.52
C LYS A 57 -16.25 -29.03 -7.91
N ALA A 58 -17.08 -29.23 -8.95
CA ALA A 58 -16.58 -29.38 -10.32
C ALA A 58 -15.91 -28.09 -10.83
N PHE A 59 -16.49 -26.91 -10.52
CA PHE A 59 -15.86 -25.65 -10.86
C PHE A 59 -14.61 -25.37 -10.03
N TYR A 60 -14.61 -25.66 -8.73
CA TYR A 60 -13.43 -25.52 -7.88
C TYR A 60 -12.25 -26.39 -8.40
N GLU A 61 -12.52 -27.68 -8.72
CA GLU A 61 -11.50 -28.56 -9.30
C GLU A 61 -10.95 -27.98 -10.62
N ALA A 62 -11.82 -27.42 -11.48
CA ALA A 62 -11.39 -26.80 -12.72
C ALA A 62 -10.53 -25.54 -12.50
N ALA A 63 -10.80 -24.77 -11.44
CA ALA A 63 -10.04 -23.58 -11.08
C ALA A 63 -8.63 -23.90 -10.62
N ILE A 64 -8.49 -24.89 -9.73
CA ILE A 64 -7.19 -25.19 -9.08
C ILE A 64 -6.29 -26.09 -9.93
N GLU A 65 -6.85 -26.90 -10.85
CA GLU A 65 -6.11 -27.96 -11.56
C GLU A 65 -4.79 -27.48 -12.19
N PRO A 66 -4.73 -26.29 -12.82
CA PRO A 66 -3.47 -25.82 -13.41
C PRO A 66 -2.32 -25.64 -12.43
N THR A 67 -2.60 -25.25 -11.20
CA THR A 67 -1.58 -24.81 -10.22
C THR A 67 -1.61 -25.58 -8.89
N LYS A 68 -2.48 -26.57 -8.73
CA LYS A 68 -2.72 -27.30 -7.46
C LYS A 68 -1.49 -27.95 -6.83
N ASN A 69 -0.44 -28.20 -7.64
CA ASN A 69 0.80 -28.82 -7.18
C ASN A 69 1.90 -27.78 -6.85
N LEU A 70 1.63 -26.49 -7.04
CA LEU A 70 2.59 -25.42 -6.82
C LEU A 70 2.49 -24.88 -5.40
N PHE A 71 3.64 -24.58 -4.80
CA PHE A 71 3.74 -23.86 -3.54
C PHE A 71 5.04 -23.07 -3.48
N VAL A 72 5.02 -21.95 -2.79
CA VAL A 72 6.19 -21.10 -2.59
C VAL A 72 7.29 -21.86 -1.86
N ASN A 73 8.54 -21.68 -2.26
CA ASN A 73 9.73 -22.40 -1.79
C ASN A 73 9.82 -23.89 -2.22
N MET A 74 8.95 -24.35 -3.12
CA MET A 74 9.12 -25.67 -3.74
C MET A 74 10.42 -25.72 -4.53
N ASP A 75 11.24 -26.76 -4.35
CA ASP A 75 12.45 -26.93 -5.15
C ASP A 75 12.13 -27.07 -6.65
N ALA A 76 12.88 -26.38 -7.49
CA ALA A 76 12.71 -26.44 -8.94
C ALA A 76 12.84 -27.87 -9.51
N ALA A 77 13.68 -28.71 -8.90
CA ALA A 77 13.77 -30.14 -9.27
C ALA A 77 12.49 -30.92 -8.93
N MET A 78 11.82 -30.58 -7.80
CA MET A 78 10.51 -31.15 -7.45
C MET A 78 9.42 -30.71 -8.42
N LEU A 79 9.46 -29.45 -8.88
CA LEU A 79 8.53 -28.96 -9.91
C LEU A 79 8.65 -29.81 -11.19
N LYS A 80 9.87 -30.05 -11.69
CA LYS A 80 10.08 -30.89 -12.87
C LYS A 80 9.59 -32.34 -12.69
N LEU A 81 9.75 -32.90 -11.50
CA LEU A 81 9.19 -34.21 -11.18
C LEU A 81 7.67 -34.25 -11.17
N ALA A 82 7.04 -33.16 -10.66
CA ALA A 82 5.59 -33.09 -10.52
C ALA A 82 4.85 -32.79 -11.84
N VAL A 83 5.42 -31.91 -12.70
CA VAL A 83 4.74 -31.41 -13.89
C VAL A 83 5.52 -31.59 -15.21
N GLY A 84 6.73 -32.09 -15.16
CA GLY A 84 7.61 -32.29 -16.34
C GLY A 84 8.56 -31.11 -16.57
N GLU A 85 9.33 -31.18 -17.67
CA GLU A 85 10.21 -30.08 -18.08
C GLU A 85 9.41 -28.88 -18.59
N PRO A 86 9.88 -27.61 -18.34
CA PRO A 86 9.25 -26.44 -18.92
C PRO A 86 9.38 -26.42 -20.45
N ALA A 87 8.43 -25.79 -21.12
CA ALA A 87 8.48 -25.59 -22.57
C ALA A 87 9.61 -24.63 -22.99
N SER A 88 9.86 -23.61 -22.17
CA SER A 88 11.02 -22.71 -22.29
C SER A 88 11.43 -22.17 -20.93
N THR A 89 12.67 -21.67 -20.86
CA THR A 89 13.20 -20.92 -19.73
C THR A 89 13.68 -19.57 -20.22
N GLU A 90 13.32 -18.50 -19.52
CA GLU A 90 13.57 -17.11 -19.90
C GLU A 90 13.99 -16.30 -18.67
N SER A 91 14.71 -15.20 -18.90
CA SER A 91 14.95 -14.22 -17.83
C SER A 91 13.73 -13.29 -17.71
N ALA A 92 13.21 -13.10 -16.51
CA ALA A 92 12.12 -12.19 -16.22
C ALA A 92 12.48 -11.22 -15.09
N THR A 93 11.91 -10.04 -15.13
CA THR A 93 12.00 -9.07 -14.00
C THR A 93 10.58 -8.72 -13.57
N LEU A 94 10.24 -9.09 -12.32
CA LEU A 94 8.94 -8.80 -11.71
C LEU A 94 9.14 -7.80 -10.58
N VAL A 95 8.43 -6.68 -10.60
CA VAL A 95 8.49 -5.65 -9.56
C VAL A 95 9.95 -5.31 -9.16
N ASN A 96 10.81 -5.13 -10.17
CA ASN A 96 12.26 -4.85 -10.05
C ASN A 96 13.12 -5.99 -9.47
N VAL A 97 12.60 -7.20 -9.36
CA VAL A 97 13.36 -8.38 -8.91
C VAL A 97 13.59 -9.31 -10.11
N PRO A 98 14.85 -9.77 -10.37
CA PRO A 98 15.16 -10.72 -11.43
C PRO A 98 14.82 -12.15 -11.02
N TYR A 99 14.28 -12.92 -11.98
CA TYR A 99 13.92 -14.34 -11.86
C TYR A 99 14.29 -15.10 -13.13
N GLU A 100 14.40 -16.42 -13.01
CA GLU A 100 14.31 -17.33 -14.13
C GLU A 100 12.86 -17.78 -14.30
N ALA A 101 12.21 -17.44 -15.41
CA ALA A 101 10.84 -17.82 -15.72
C ALA A 101 10.81 -19.18 -16.43
N TRP A 102 10.17 -20.15 -15.83
CA TRP A 102 9.94 -21.48 -16.40
C TRP A 102 8.51 -21.53 -16.95
N VAL A 103 8.40 -21.51 -18.27
CA VAL A 103 7.12 -21.44 -18.99
C VAL A 103 6.55 -22.83 -19.19
N TYR A 104 5.34 -23.04 -18.67
CA TYR A 104 4.52 -24.23 -18.89
C TYR A 104 3.23 -23.85 -19.63
N PRO A 105 2.50 -24.81 -20.22
CA PRO A 105 1.27 -24.49 -20.96
C PRO A 105 0.18 -23.79 -20.17
N TRP A 106 0.14 -24.00 -18.84
CA TRP A 106 -0.94 -23.51 -17.97
C TRP A 106 -0.50 -22.42 -16.98
N PHE A 107 0.80 -22.30 -16.76
CA PHE A 107 1.37 -21.32 -15.83
C PHE A 107 2.83 -21.02 -16.18
N THR A 108 3.34 -19.93 -15.66
CA THR A 108 4.77 -19.64 -15.62
C THR A 108 5.22 -19.62 -14.16
N ALA A 109 6.21 -20.46 -13.80
CA ALA A 109 6.83 -20.44 -12.49
C ALA A 109 8.07 -19.53 -12.52
N TYR A 110 8.20 -18.67 -11.53
CA TYR A 110 9.35 -17.77 -11.38
C TYR A 110 10.29 -18.32 -10.32
N ILE A 111 11.48 -18.72 -10.77
CA ILE A 111 12.48 -19.40 -9.97
C ILE A 111 13.54 -18.40 -9.49
N LYS A 112 13.84 -18.48 -8.20
CA LYS A 112 14.92 -17.73 -7.56
C LYS A 112 15.64 -18.68 -6.59
N ASP A 113 16.97 -18.68 -6.64
CA ASP A 113 17.82 -19.54 -5.80
C ASP A 113 17.42 -21.02 -5.84
N GLY A 114 17.02 -21.52 -7.03
CA GLY A 114 16.62 -22.90 -7.27
C GLY A 114 15.25 -23.30 -6.72
N LYS A 115 14.43 -22.34 -6.29
CA LYS A 115 13.09 -22.56 -5.72
C LYS A 115 12.03 -21.71 -6.42
N ILE A 116 10.78 -22.16 -6.37
CA ILE A 116 9.64 -21.36 -6.80
C ILE A 116 9.46 -20.18 -5.84
N ALA A 117 9.65 -18.96 -6.33
CA ALA A 117 9.33 -17.76 -5.57
C ALA A 117 7.84 -17.38 -5.71
N THR A 118 7.33 -17.44 -6.94
CA THR A 118 5.92 -17.15 -7.27
C THR A 118 5.58 -17.76 -8.64
N TRP A 119 4.33 -17.63 -9.08
CA TRP A 119 3.88 -18.06 -10.41
C TRP A 119 2.71 -17.22 -10.92
N SER A 120 2.52 -17.24 -12.24
CA SER A 120 1.33 -16.72 -12.89
C SER A 120 0.59 -17.88 -13.57
N GLN A 121 -0.71 -18.04 -13.30
CA GLN A 121 -1.56 -18.92 -14.10
C GLN A 121 -1.86 -18.24 -15.43
N THR A 122 -1.50 -18.88 -16.55
CA THR A 122 -1.59 -18.29 -17.90
C THR A 122 -2.83 -18.77 -18.67
N GLN A 123 -3.43 -19.85 -18.24
CA GLN A 123 -4.66 -20.41 -18.83
C GLN A 123 -5.59 -20.94 -17.75
N TRP A 124 -6.88 -20.86 -18.03
CA TRP A 124 -7.95 -21.41 -17.22
C TRP A 124 -8.63 -22.58 -17.93
N VAL A 125 -9.02 -23.61 -17.19
CA VAL A 125 -9.84 -24.71 -17.75
C VAL A 125 -11.22 -24.16 -18.13
N ILE A 126 -11.80 -23.36 -17.24
CA ILE A 126 -13.02 -22.59 -17.41
C ILE A 126 -12.73 -21.20 -16.83
N GLU A 127 -12.98 -20.15 -17.59
CA GLU A 127 -13.00 -18.78 -17.10
C GLU A 127 -14.11 -18.63 -16.03
N ASP A 128 -13.95 -17.74 -15.07
CA ASP A 128 -14.89 -17.48 -13.97
C ASP A 128 -15.23 -18.71 -13.11
N ALA A 129 -14.43 -19.78 -13.16
CA ALA A 129 -14.69 -21.01 -12.40
C ALA A 129 -14.86 -20.76 -10.88
N PRO A 130 -14.04 -19.90 -10.21
CA PRO A 130 -14.27 -19.60 -8.80
C PRO A 130 -15.62 -18.94 -8.53
N ALA A 131 -16.02 -17.95 -9.33
CA ALA A 131 -17.31 -17.26 -9.18
C ALA A 131 -18.51 -18.22 -9.36
N LYS A 132 -18.43 -19.07 -10.39
CA LYS A 132 -19.45 -20.12 -10.64
C LYS A 132 -19.52 -21.16 -9.52
N ALA A 133 -18.40 -21.45 -8.89
CA ALA A 133 -18.40 -22.34 -7.72
C ALA A 133 -19.10 -21.68 -6.53
N ILE A 134 -18.83 -20.39 -6.26
CA ILE A 134 -19.51 -19.60 -5.20
C ILE A 134 -21.02 -19.60 -5.43
N GLU A 135 -21.45 -19.28 -6.67
CA GLU A 135 -22.86 -19.28 -7.04
C GLU A 135 -23.53 -20.65 -6.77
N ALA A 136 -22.87 -21.73 -7.18
CA ALA A 136 -23.41 -23.08 -6.99
C ALA A 136 -23.50 -23.47 -5.50
N TYR A 137 -22.52 -23.11 -4.69
CA TYR A 137 -22.57 -23.36 -3.25
C TYR A 137 -23.65 -22.53 -2.56
N ASN A 138 -23.78 -21.26 -2.91
CA ASN A 138 -24.84 -20.40 -2.38
C ASN A 138 -26.23 -20.96 -2.74
N LYS A 139 -26.42 -21.44 -3.98
CA LYS A 139 -27.66 -22.07 -4.39
C LYS A 139 -27.97 -23.34 -3.61
N ALA A 140 -26.97 -24.16 -3.33
CA ALA A 140 -27.12 -25.36 -2.49
C ALA A 140 -27.62 -25.01 -1.09
N TYR A 141 -27.07 -23.97 -0.48
CA TYR A 141 -27.45 -23.50 0.86
C TYR A 141 -28.89 -22.92 0.88
N GLU A 142 -29.24 -22.11 -0.12
CA GLU A 142 -30.62 -21.59 -0.27
C GLU A 142 -31.67 -22.70 -0.35
N MET A 143 -31.33 -23.79 -1.05
CA MET A 143 -32.22 -24.91 -1.22
C MET A 143 -32.37 -25.78 0.05
N ASP A 144 -31.30 -25.99 0.77
CA ASP A 144 -31.29 -26.76 2.00
C ASP A 144 -30.22 -26.22 2.98
N PRO A 145 -30.58 -25.37 3.96
CA PRO A 145 -29.67 -24.85 4.96
C PRO A 145 -28.95 -25.91 5.81
N LYS A 146 -29.42 -27.17 5.81
CA LYS A 146 -28.71 -28.28 6.51
C LYS A 146 -27.40 -28.65 5.80
N THR A 147 -27.16 -28.12 4.60
CA THR A 147 -25.91 -28.32 3.86
C THR A 147 -24.81 -27.33 4.29
N ALA A 148 -25.08 -26.45 5.26
CA ALA A 148 -24.20 -25.36 5.69
C ALA A 148 -22.73 -25.79 5.87
N ASP A 149 -22.45 -26.88 6.59
CA ASP A 149 -21.06 -27.31 6.83
C ASP A 149 -20.30 -27.66 5.55
N LYS A 150 -20.97 -28.37 4.62
CA LYS A 150 -20.37 -28.76 3.32
C LYS A 150 -20.18 -27.56 2.40
N VAL A 151 -21.12 -26.63 2.40
CA VAL A 151 -21.06 -25.40 1.62
C VAL A 151 -19.96 -24.50 2.19
N LYS A 152 -19.89 -24.33 3.50
CA LYS A 152 -18.86 -23.54 4.18
C LYS A 152 -17.44 -24.04 3.87
N GLU A 153 -17.24 -25.36 3.91
CA GLU A 153 -15.95 -25.95 3.56
C GLU A 153 -15.56 -25.65 2.11
N GLY A 154 -16.51 -25.82 1.17
CA GLY A 154 -16.27 -25.49 -0.24
C GLY A 154 -15.98 -24.00 -0.47
N LEU A 155 -16.72 -23.12 0.18
CA LEU A 155 -16.51 -21.66 0.08
C LEU A 155 -15.17 -21.25 0.70
N LYS A 156 -14.78 -21.88 1.81
CA LYS A 156 -13.45 -21.67 2.41
C LYS A 156 -12.33 -22.04 1.43
N GLN A 157 -12.43 -23.21 0.80
CA GLN A 157 -11.43 -23.65 -0.18
C GLN A 157 -11.32 -22.67 -1.36
N ILE A 158 -12.44 -22.11 -1.83
CA ILE A 158 -12.45 -21.09 -2.89
C ILE A 158 -11.79 -19.80 -2.38
N SER A 159 -12.14 -19.34 -1.20
CA SER A 159 -11.56 -18.14 -0.60
C SER A 159 -10.04 -18.27 -0.44
N ASP A 160 -9.56 -19.41 0.08
CA ASP A 160 -8.14 -19.70 0.24
C ASP A 160 -7.41 -19.68 -1.13
N PHE A 161 -8.00 -20.32 -2.15
CA PHE A 161 -7.44 -20.33 -3.50
C PHE A 161 -7.42 -18.93 -4.13
N CYS A 162 -8.51 -18.17 -4.05
CA CYS A 162 -8.56 -16.81 -4.58
C CYS A 162 -7.57 -15.88 -3.86
N SER A 163 -7.40 -16.03 -2.54
CA SER A 163 -6.39 -15.28 -1.78
C SER A 163 -4.98 -15.62 -2.25
N GLN A 164 -4.70 -16.89 -2.56
CA GLN A 164 -3.41 -17.31 -3.13
C GLN A 164 -3.17 -16.70 -4.52
N VAL A 165 -4.20 -16.68 -5.39
CA VAL A 165 -4.12 -16.01 -6.71
C VAL A 165 -3.86 -14.51 -6.53
N GLY A 166 -4.50 -13.87 -5.55
CA GLY A 166 -4.24 -12.48 -5.18
C GLY A 166 -2.78 -12.24 -4.80
N ASN A 167 -2.24 -13.09 -3.90
CA ASN A 167 -0.84 -12.99 -3.48
C ASN A 167 0.15 -13.14 -4.65
N THR A 168 -0.03 -14.18 -5.48
CA THR A 168 0.86 -14.39 -6.64
C THR A 168 0.70 -13.29 -7.69
N GLY A 169 -0.48 -12.70 -7.83
CA GLY A 169 -0.73 -11.54 -8.69
C GLY A 169 0.02 -10.29 -8.24
N ILE A 170 0.12 -10.05 -6.94
CA ILE A 170 0.96 -8.97 -6.39
C ILE A 170 2.42 -9.18 -6.77
N ASP A 171 2.94 -10.37 -6.51
CA ASP A 171 4.35 -10.72 -6.78
C ASP A 171 4.71 -10.57 -8.26
N THR A 172 3.75 -10.81 -9.14
CA THR A 172 3.94 -10.76 -10.59
C THR A 172 3.57 -9.42 -11.22
N GLY A 173 3.04 -8.47 -10.44
CA GLY A 173 2.62 -7.14 -10.90
C GLY A 173 1.26 -7.13 -11.61
N ASN A 174 0.49 -8.22 -11.56
CA ASN A 174 -0.85 -8.32 -12.14
C ASN A 174 -1.91 -7.79 -11.17
N TYR A 175 -1.84 -6.50 -10.87
CA TYR A 175 -2.59 -5.87 -9.78
C TYR A 175 -4.11 -5.92 -9.97
N ALA A 176 -4.60 -5.76 -11.20
CA ALA A 176 -6.04 -5.83 -11.48
C ALA A 176 -6.60 -7.23 -11.20
N ASP A 177 -5.94 -8.28 -11.71
CA ASP A 177 -6.36 -9.68 -11.50
C ASP A 177 -6.22 -10.08 -10.03
N ALA A 178 -5.18 -9.59 -9.35
CA ALA A 178 -5.00 -9.81 -7.91
C ALA A 178 -6.13 -9.19 -7.10
N ALA A 179 -6.56 -7.98 -7.46
CA ALA A 179 -7.69 -7.30 -6.82
C ALA A 179 -8.99 -8.09 -6.99
N ASP A 180 -9.27 -8.57 -8.20
CA ASP A 180 -10.46 -9.38 -8.49
C ASP A 180 -10.44 -10.70 -7.73
N ALA A 181 -9.27 -11.32 -7.60
CA ALA A 181 -9.14 -12.53 -6.81
C ALA A 181 -9.44 -12.29 -5.32
N TYR A 182 -8.93 -11.21 -4.71
CA TYR A 182 -9.28 -10.87 -3.33
C TYR A 182 -10.76 -10.53 -3.17
N ALA A 183 -11.38 -9.85 -4.14
CA ALA A 183 -12.81 -9.57 -4.12
C ALA A 183 -13.64 -10.86 -4.17
N LEU A 184 -13.26 -11.84 -4.98
CA LEU A 184 -13.87 -13.17 -5.01
C LEU A 184 -13.66 -13.95 -3.70
N ALA A 185 -12.49 -13.84 -3.09
CA ALA A 185 -12.24 -14.43 -1.77
C ALA A 185 -13.18 -13.85 -0.71
N PHE A 186 -13.38 -12.53 -0.71
CA PHE A 186 -14.35 -11.86 0.14
C PHE A 186 -15.79 -12.28 -0.16
N GLU A 187 -16.17 -12.41 -1.43
CA GLU A 187 -17.50 -12.85 -1.85
C GLU A 187 -17.81 -14.25 -1.32
N ALA A 188 -16.85 -15.19 -1.42
CA ALA A 188 -17.00 -16.53 -0.86
C ALA A 188 -17.25 -16.51 0.65
N GLN A 189 -16.52 -15.67 1.39
CA GLN A 189 -16.70 -15.52 2.84
C GLN A 189 -18.00 -14.79 3.22
N SER A 190 -18.53 -13.94 2.33
CA SER A 190 -19.78 -13.19 2.53
C SER A 190 -21.04 -14.04 2.37
N SER A 191 -20.90 -15.27 1.89
CA SER A 191 -22.01 -16.22 1.83
C SER A 191 -22.66 -16.42 3.20
N PRO A 192 -24.00 -16.45 3.30
CA PRO A 192 -24.70 -16.73 4.55
C PRO A 192 -24.28 -18.07 5.22
N ALA A 193 -23.82 -19.04 4.42
CA ALA A 193 -23.30 -20.31 4.95
C ALA A 193 -21.92 -20.18 5.58
N HIS A 194 -21.08 -19.25 5.12
CA HIS A 194 -19.76 -18.97 5.70
C HIS A 194 -19.86 -18.01 6.88
N GLY A 195 -20.55 -16.87 6.69
CA GLY A 195 -21.01 -15.97 7.74
C GLY A 195 -19.94 -15.15 8.46
N ASN A 196 -18.70 -15.11 7.95
CA ASN A 196 -17.61 -14.35 8.59
C ASN A 196 -16.66 -13.78 7.53
N PRO A 197 -17.08 -12.75 6.77
CA PRO A 197 -16.22 -12.11 5.79
C PRO A 197 -15.12 -11.30 6.45
N GLU A 198 -13.92 -11.34 5.88
CA GLU A 198 -12.77 -10.54 6.28
C GLU A 198 -12.71 -9.25 5.44
N PRO A 199 -13.08 -8.07 6.01
CA PRO A 199 -13.08 -6.81 5.25
C PRO A 199 -11.70 -6.40 4.74
N ALA A 200 -10.62 -6.93 5.33
CA ALA A 200 -9.25 -6.72 4.86
C ALA A 200 -9.05 -7.15 3.40
N LEU A 201 -9.77 -8.18 2.93
CA LEU A 201 -9.71 -8.61 1.53
C LEU A 201 -10.17 -7.51 0.58
N LEU A 202 -11.22 -6.77 0.94
CA LEU A 202 -11.68 -5.62 0.16
C LEU A 202 -10.70 -4.44 0.22
N TYR A 203 -10.04 -4.24 1.37
CA TYR A 203 -8.98 -3.24 1.47
C TYR A 203 -7.82 -3.55 0.52
N TYR A 204 -7.33 -4.80 0.50
CA TYR A 204 -6.28 -5.21 -0.44
C TYR A 204 -6.73 -5.11 -1.89
N ALA A 205 -7.96 -5.52 -2.21
CA ALA A 205 -8.53 -5.35 -3.55
C ALA A 205 -8.56 -3.87 -3.96
N GLY A 206 -9.03 -2.99 -3.10
CA GLY A 206 -9.10 -1.56 -3.34
C GLY A 206 -7.73 -0.90 -3.48
N TYR A 207 -6.77 -1.27 -2.62
CA TYR A 207 -5.37 -0.84 -2.73
C TYR A 207 -4.76 -1.21 -4.08
N LEU A 208 -4.91 -2.47 -4.50
CA LEU A 208 -4.37 -2.96 -5.77
C LEU A 208 -5.02 -2.28 -6.98
N ARG A 209 -6.32 -2.01 -6.93
CA ARG A 209 -7.01 -1.20 -7.94
C ARG A 209 -6.52 0.25 -7.97
N THR A 210 -6.12 0.81 -6.81
CA THR A 210 -5.48 2.13 -6.76
C THR A 210 -4.11 2.12 -7.47
N VAL A 211 -3.33 1.06 -7.28
CA VAL A 211 -2.03 0.90 -7.97
C VAL A 211 -2.21 0.73 -9.47
N ASP A 212 -3.15 -0.13 -9.90
CA ASP A 212 -3.47 -0.37 -11.31
C ASP A 212 -4.02 0.88 -11.99
N GLY A 213 -4.73 1.73 -11.26
CA GLY A 213 -5.37 2.95 -11.74
C GLY A 213 -4.43 3.92 -12.46
N ALA A 214 -3.14 3.89 -12.12
CA ALA A 214 -2.13 4.71 -12.80
C ALA A 214 -1.96 4.33 -14.29
N ALA A 215 -2.15 3.06 -14.64
CA ALA A 215 -2.11 2.54 -16.01
C ALA A 215 -3.52 2.40 -16.60
N ASN A 216 -4.51 2.09 -15.79
CA ASN A 216 -5.90 1.83 -16.16
C ASN A 216 -6.85 2.66 -15.28
N PRO A 217 -7.21 3.89 -15.68
CA PRO A 217 -8.04 4.80 -14.87
C PRO A 217 -9.41 4.23 -14.45
N ALA A 218 -9.98 3.26 -15.17
CA ALA A 218 -11.22 2.61 -14.78
C ALA A 218 -11.10 1.85 -13.44
N SER A 219 -9.90 1.41 -13.09
CA SER A 219 -9.62 0.73 -11.81
C SER A 219 -9.85 1.63 -10.60
N PHE A 220 -9.70 2.94 -10.72
CA PHE A 220 -9.98 3.86 -9.61
C PHE A 220 -11.44 3.81 -9.14
N VAL A 221 -12.39 3.63 -10.06
CA VAL A 221 -13.82 3.51 -9.72
C VAL A 221 -14.05 2.25 -8.88
N ILE A 222 -13.54 1.12 -9.37
CA ILE A 222 -13.67 -0.18 -8.69
C ILE A 222 -12.95 -0.16 -7.34
N GLY A 223 -11.75 0.45 -7.30
CA GLY A 223 -10.98 0.60 -6.07
C GLY A 223 -11.71 1.40 -5.00
N ALA A 224 -12.34 2.53 -5.37
CA ALA A 224 -13.15 3.31 -4.46
C ALA A 224 -14.32 2.51 -3.88
N ASP A 225 -15.00 1.70 -4.69
CA ASP A 225 -16.13 0.88 -4.25
C ASP A 225 -15.67 -0.18 -3.22
N TYR A 226 -14.55 -0.86 -3.46
CA TYR A 226 -14.00 -1.83 -2.53
C TYR A 226 -13.56 -1.20 -1.21
N LEU A 227 -12.85 -0.07 -1.25
CA LEU A 227 -12.40 0.63 -0.06
C LEU A 227 -13.55 1.19 0.78
N ASN A 228 -14.58 1.76 0.13
CA ASN A 228 -15.77 2.22 0.83
C ASN A 228 -16.48 1.07 1.53
N LYS A 229 -16.66 -0.06 0.84
CA LYS A 229 -17.28 -1.24 1.43
C LYS A 229 -16.48 -1.81 2.61
N ALA A 230 -15.15 -1.78 2.53
CA ALA A 230 -14.31 -2.16 3.66
C ALA A 230 -14.54 -1.24 4.88
N LEU A 231 -14.63 0.07 4.68
CA LEU A 231 -14.95 1.05 5.73
C LEU A 231 -16.35 0.86 6.31
N GLU A 232 -17.36 0.61 5.46
CA GLU A 232 -18.73 0.32 5.90
C GLU A 232 -18.80 -0.93 6.81
N LEU A 233 -17.93 -1.91 6.56
CA LEU A 233 -17.78 -3.11 7.37
C LEU A 233 -16.90 -2.91 8.61
N GLY A 234 -16.46 -1.68 8.86
CA GLY A 234 -15.69 -1.30 10.05
C GLY A 234 -14.18 -1.52 9.93
N TYR A 235 -13.67 -1.85 8.75
CA TYR A 235 -12.23 -2.01 8.56
C TYR A 235 -11.49 -0.66 8.64
N ASN A 236 -10.42 -0.65 9.40
CA ASN A 236 -9.40 0.39 9.34
C ASN A 236 -8.05 -0.31 9.52
N ASP A 237 -7.10 -0.05 8.64
CA ASP A 237 -5.72 -0.44 8.91
C ASP A 237 -5.13 0.39 10.06
N GLU A 238 -4.03 -0.08 10.65
CA GLU A 238 -3.45 0.52 11.86
C GLU A 238 -3.06 1.99 11.68
N GLU A 239 -2.69 2.39 10.47
CA GLU A 239 -2.27 3.75 10.13
C GLU A 239 -3.38 4.57 9.46
N GLY A 240 -4.49 3.94 9.05
CA GLY A 240 -5.58 4.59 8.33
C GLY A 240 -5.26 4.90 6.86
N ASN A 241 -4.36 4.12 6.23
CA ASN A 241 -3.99 4.30 4.82
C ASN A 241 -5.17 4.09 3.86
N ILE A 242 -6.24 3.41 4.30
CA ILE A 242 -7.46 3.26 3.51
C ILE A 242 -8.04 4.60 3.05
N TYR A 243 -7.95 5.65 3.86
CA TYR A 243 -8.41 6.99 3.51
C TYR A 243 -7.51 7.64 2.45
N TYR A 244 -6.21 7.39 2.50
CA TYR A 244 -5.26 7.84 1.49
C TYR A 244 -5.47 7.14 0.14
N TYR A 245 -5.75 5.83 0.14
CA TYR A 245 -6.07 5.13 -1.11
C TYR A 245 -7.42 5.57 -1.68
N LEU A 246 -8.42 5.84 -0.85
CA LEU A 246 -9.68 6.47 -1.31
C LEU A 246 -9.45 7.84 -1.95
N PHE A 247 -8.60 8.66 -1.34
CA PHE A 247 -8.17 9.92 -1.94
C PHE A 247 -7.62 9.69 -3.35
N HIS A 248 -6.70 8.75 -3.52
CA HIS A 248 -6.13 8.47 -4.84
C HIS A 248 -7.17 7.96 -5.84
N CYS A 249 -8.07 7.10 -5.40
CA CYS A 249 -9.16 6.63 -6.25
C CYS A 249 -10.05 7.77 -6.75
N TYR A 250 -10.46 8.67 -5.87
CA TYR A 250 -11.30 9.81 -6.26
C TYR A 250 -10.51 10.86 -7.05
N TYR A 251 -9.31 11.20 -6.61
CA TYR A 251 -8.47 12.19 -7.27
C TYR A 251 -8.04 11.75 -8.68
N GLY A 252 -7.79 10.45 -8.88
CA GLY A 252 -7.51 9.86 -10.20
C GLY A 252 -8.68 9.95 -11.19
N GLN A 253 -9.88 10.26 -10.71
CA GLN A 253 -11.10 10.43 -11.52
C GLN A 253 -11.46 11.91 -11.74
N LYS A 254 -10.62 12.87 -11.32
CA LYS A 254 -10.94 14.32 -11.33
C LYS A 254 -11.19 14.87 -12.73
N ASP A 255 -10.52 14.33 -13.74
CA ASP A 255 -10.68 14.76 -15.13
C ASP A 255 -12.01 14.31 -15.74
N ALA A 256 -12.57 13.20 -15.26
CA ALA A 256 -13.89 12.72 -15.67
C ALA A 256 -15.02 13.48 -14.96
N ASP A 257 -14.85 13.81 -13.69
CA ASP A 257 -15.81 14.60 -12.90
C ASP A 257 -15.07 15.36 -11.78
N LYS A 258 -15.08 16.69 -11.88
CA LYS A 258 -14.46 17.57 -10.85
C LYS A 258 -15.06 17.40 -9.46
N ALA A 259 -16.28 16.90 -9.32
CA ALA A 259 -16.87 16.60 -8.01
C ALA A 259 -16.07 15.52 -7.25
N ASN A 260 -15.27 14.69 -7.94
CA ASN A 260 -14.42 13.71 -7.31
C ASN A 260 -13.27 14.34 -6.50
N VAL A 261 -12.85 15.56 -6.80
CA VAL A 261 -11.87 16.29 -5.97
C VAL A 261 -12.43 16.56 -4.56
N LEU A 262 -13.73 16.89 -4.47
CA LEU A 262 -14.39 17.06 -3.16
C LEU A 262 -14.53 15.74 -2.41
N LYS A 263 -14.85 14.64 -3.09
CA LYS A 263 -14.86 13.30 -2.47
C LYS A 263 -13.46 12.89 -1.99
N ALA A 264 -12.43 13.23 -2.76
CA ALA A 264 -11.03 13.01 -2.37
C ALA A 264 -10.67 13.78 -1.08
N LYS A 265 -11.08 15.06 -1.00
CA LYS A 265 -10.94 15.87 0.22
C LYS A 265 -11.69 15.23 1.39
N ASP A 266 -12.96 14.87 1.21
CA ASP A 266 -13.79 14.31 2.27
C ASP A 266 -13.21 13.01 2.82
N ALA A 267 -12.62 12.15 1.98
CA ALA A 267 -11.92 10.95 2.41
C ALA A 267 -10.73 11.30 3.32
N LEU A 268 -9.87 12.23 2.91
CA LEU A 268 -8.73 12.66 3.74
C LEU A 268 -9.17 13.35 5.04
N VAL A 269 -10.23 14.17 5.00
CA VAL A 269 -10.79 14.82 6.19
C VAL A 269 -11.36 13.79 7.17
N ALA A 270 -12.00 12.72 6.67
CA ALA A 270 -12.45 11.63 7.52
C ALA A 270 -11.25 10.85 8.12
N GLY A 271 -10.19 10.68 7.35
CA GLY A 271 -8.96 10.04 7.78
C GLY A 271 -8.22 10.82 8.86
N ILE A 272 -8.00 12.12 8.66
CA ILE A 272 -7.23 12.94 9.60
C ILE A 272 -7.89 13.06 10.98
N LYS A 273 -9.21 12.99 11.05
CA LYS A 273 -9.95 12.97 12.32
C LYS A 273 -9.68 11.73 13.16
N LYS A 274 -9.34 10.61 12.52
CA LYS A 274 -9.06 9.33 13.18
C LYS A 274 -7.56 9.06 13.31
N PHE A 275 -6.78 9.49 12.33
CA PHE A 275 -5.35 9.23 12.20
C PHE A 275 -4.57 10.54 11.93
N PRO A 276 -4.57 11.47 12.90
CA PRO A 276 -4.03 12.83 12.71
C PRO A 276 -2.51 12.87 12.47
N LYS A 277 -1.80 11.78 12.77
CA LYS A 277 -0.36 11.63 12.55
C LYS A 277 0.00 10.97 11.22
N ASN A 278 -0.97 10.47 10.48
CA ASN A 278 -0.68 9.82 9.20
C ASN A 278 -0.15 10.84 8.19
N GLU A 279 1.13 10.73 7.86
CA GLU A 279 1.83 11.68 6.98
C GLU A 279 1.25 11.70 5.56
N ARG A 280 0.81 10.54 5.03
CA ARG A 280 0.22 10.47 3.69
C ARG A 280 -1.10 11.21 3.60
N ILE A 281 -1.94 11.12 4.64
CA ILE A 281 -3.20 11.88 4.73
C ILE A 281 -2.91 13.37 4.83
N LEU A 282 -1.94 13.77 5.66
CA LEU A 282 -1.52 15.17 5.81
C LEU A 282 -1.00 15.73 4.48
N ASP A 283 -0.10 15.00 3.82
CA ASP A 283 0.48 15.42 2.54
C ASP A 283 -0.61 15.54 1.45
N GLY A 284 -1.55 14.60 1.41
CA GLY A 284 -2.70 14.67 0.50
C GLY A 284 -3.58 15.89 0.75
N LEU A 285 -3.88 16.23 2.01
CA LEU A 285 -4.63 17.43 2.36
C LEU A 285 -3.87 18.70 1.95
N VAL A 286 -2.58 18.77 2.27
CA VAL A 286 -1.75 19.91 1.87
C VAL A 286 -1.75 20.06 0.35
N GLN A 287 -1.55 18.96 -0.38
CA GLN A 287 -1.61 18.98 -1.85
C GLN A 287 -2.91 19.58 -2.36
N LEU A 288 -4.07 19.13 -1.85
CA LEU A 288 -5.39 19.61 -2.29
C LEU A 288 -5.59 21.08 -1.98
N TYR A 289 -5.23 21.53 -0.77
CA TYR A 289 -5.46 22.90 -0.34
C TYR A 289 -4.46 23.91 -0.92
N THR A 290 -3.29 23.47 -1.36
CA THR A 290 -2.26 24.32 -1.96
C THR A 290 -2.25 24.30 -3.49
N ASN A 291 -2.99 23.38 -4.13
CA ASN A 291 -3.11 23.33 -5.59
C ASN A 291 -4.22 24.28 -6.09
N PRO A 292 -3.88 25.35 -6.82
CA PRO A 292 -4.87 26.31 -7.32
C PRO A 292 -5.92 25.71 -8.28
N GLU A 293 -5.59 24.58 -8.93
CA GLU A 293 -6.47 23.94 -9.91
C GLU A 293 -7.61 23.14 -9.24
N ASP A 294 -7.41 22.72 -8.00
CA ASP A 294 -8.33 21.80 -7.33
C ASP A 294 -9.47 22.53 -6.59
N SER A 295 -9.31 23.80 -6.23
CA SER A 295 -10.35 24.70 -5.62
C SER A 295 -11.13 24.09 -4.45
N VAL A 296 -10.43 23.37 -3.54
CA VAL A 296 -11.08 22.66 -2.42
C VAL A 296 -11.35 23.52 -1.18
N GLY A 297 -10.82 24.75 -1.12
CA GLY A 297 -10.95 25.68 -0.01
C GLY A 297 -9.66 26.44 0.29
N ASP A 298 -9.69 27.27 1.34
CA ASP A 298 -8.53 28.01 1.83
C ASP A 298 -7.66 27.09 2.72
N PRO A 299 -6.31 27.13 2.64
CA PRO A 299 -5.44 26.44 3.59
C PRO A 299 -5.77 26.74 5.06
N ALA A 300 -6.35 27.90 5.36
CA ALA A 300 -6.84 28.24 6.71
C ALA A 300 -7.95 27.29 7.19
N ASP A 301 -8.77 26.73 6.29
CA ASP A 301 -9.81 25.76 6.64
C ASP A 301 -9.19 24.46 7.16
N LEU A 302 -8.03 24.05 6.59
CA LEU A 302 -7.29 22.90 7.06
C LEU A 302 -6.72 23.11 8.46
N VAL A 303 -6.21 24.32 8.73
CA VAL A 303 -5.75 24.69 10.08
C VAL A 303 -6.90 24.68 11.06
N ALA A 304 -8.04 25.27 10.70
CA ALA A 304 -9.23 25.28 11.56
C ALA A 304 -9.75 23.87 11.89
N LEU A 305 -9.66 22.93 10.94
CA LEU A 305 -10.05 21.53 11.15
C LEU A 305 -9.22 20.87 12.26
N ILE A 306 -7.90 21.03 12.23
CA ILE A 306 -7.00 20.43 13.22
C ILE A 306 -7.11 21.15 14.57
N ASP A 307 -7.27 22.47 14.58
CA ASP A 307 -7.45 23.26 15.79
C ASP A 307 -8.74 22.87 16.54
N ALA A 308 -9.86 22.66 15.84
CA ALA A 308 -11.09 22.18 16.43
C ALA A 308 -10.95 20.78 17.06
N ALA A 309 -10.15 19.90 16.45
CA ALA A 309 -9.84 18.59 17.01
C ALA A 309 -8.98 18.71 18.29
N ILE A 310 -8.02 19.62 18.32
CA ILE A 310 -7.18 19.93 19.50
C ILE A 310 -8.03 20.51 20.65
N GLU A 311 -8.96 21.42 20.36
CA GLU A 311 -9.86 21.95 21.38
C GLU A 311 -10.66 20.86 22.08
N SER A 312 -11.06 19.83 21.33
CA SER A 312 -11.79 18.67 21.87
C SER A 312 -10.90 17.70 22.65
N ASN A 313 -9.61 17.63 22.33
CA ASN A 313 -8.64 16.72 22.97
C ASN A 313 -7.23 17.34 23.01
N PRO A 314 -7.00 18.33 23.90
CA PRO A 314 -5.75 19.10 23.94
C PRO A 314 -4.51 18.31 24.38
N GLU A 315 -4.68 17.15 24.98
CA GLU A 315 -3.60 16.26 25.41
C GLU A 315 -3.22 15.21 24.33
N ASN A 316 -3.91 15.20 23.19
CA ASN A 316 -3.60 14.28 22.12
C ASN A 316 -2.33 14.74 21.36
N VAL A 317 -1.24 14.03 21.59
CA VAL A 317 0.08 14.31 21.01
C VAL A 317 0.05 14.26 19.47
N ASP A 318 -0.72 13.32 18.90
CA ASP A 318 -0.78 13.14 17.45
C ASP A 318 -1.49 14.31 16.74
N LEU A 319 -2.46 14.96 17.39
CA LEU A 319 -3.09 16.18 16.86
C LEU A 319 -2.09 17.34 16.79
N TRP A 320 -1.31 17.55 17.84
CA TRP A 320 -0.26 18.58 17.86
C TRP A 320 0.85 18.28 16.83
N PHE A 321 1.20 17.01 16.67
CA PHE A 321 2.13 16.57 15.66
C PHE A 321 1.60 16.87 14.24
N GLY A 322 0.35 16.50 13.95
CA GLY A 322 -0.32 16.80 12.69
C GLY A 322 -0.41 18.30 12.40
N ARG A 323 -0.78 19.11 13.41
CA ARG A 323 -0.82 20.58 13.31
C ARG A 323 0.55 21.16 12.92
N GLY A 324 1.61 20.70 13.57
CA GLY A 324 2.98 21.14 13.27
C GLY A 324 3.39 20.81 11.83
N ARG A 325 3.04 19.64 11.34
CA ARG A 325 3.29 19.21 9.95
C ARG A 325 2.52 20.08 8.93
N ILE A 326 1.26 20.40 9.19
CA ILE A 326 0.45 21.28 8.34
C ILE A 326 1.11 22.66 8.26
N PHE A 327 1.42 23.27 9.38
CA PHE A 327 2.06 24.60 9.40
C PHE A 327 3.43 24.59 8.72
N PHE A 328 4.21 23.53 8.87
CA PHE A 328 5.46 23.36 8.16
C PHE A 328 5.26 23.38 6.64
N ALA A 329 4.30 22.60 6.14
CA ALA A 329 3.99 22.54 4.71
C ALA A 329 3.49 23.90 4.16
N LEU A 330 2.79 24.67 4.99
CA LEU A 330 2.38 26.05 4.68
C LEU A 330 3.50 27.09 4.86
N LYS A 331 4.72 26.67 5.22
CA LYS A 331 5.88 27.52 5.52
C LYS A 331 5.67 28.50 6.68
N GLN A 332 4.73 28.18 7.56
CA GLN A 332 4.48 28.92 8.80
C GLN A 332 5.31 28.28 9.92
N TYR A 333 6.62 28.56 9.89
CA TYR A 333 7.60 27.85 10.71
C TYR A 333 7.45 28.11 12.21
N ASP A 334 7.03 29.31 12.62
CA ASP A 334 6.82 29.64 14.03
C ASP A 334 5.67 28.85 14.64
N GLU A 335 4.57 28.70 13.92
CA GLU A 335 3.41 27.91 14.32
C GLU A 335 3.71 26.41 14.33
N SER A 336 4.56 25.95 13.37
CA SER A 336 5.05 24.59 13.35
C SER A 336 5.89 24.28 14.59
N ILE A 337 6.87 25.14 14.91
CA ILE A 337 7.73 25.02 16.10
C ILE A 337 6.89 25.06 17.38
N ALA A 338 5.91 25.97 17.48
CA ALA A 338 5.00 26.06 18.64
C ALA A 338 4.22 24.75 18.83
N SER A 339 3.74 24.14 17.74
CA SER A 339 3.03 22.87 17.79
C SER A 339 3.93 21.72 18.24
N PHE A 340 5.17 21.63 17.72
CA PHE A 340 6.12 20.60 18.14
C PHE A 340 6.70 20.82 19.54
N ARG A 341 6.79 22.06 20.01
CA ARG A 341 7.05 22.34 21.44
C ARG A 341 5.97 21.71 22.32
N LYS A 342 4.71 21.76 21.89
CA LYS A 342 3.61 21.10 22.61
C LYS A 342 3.70 19.58 22.55
N VAL A 343 4.11 19.01 21.42
CA VAL A 343 4.40 17.56 21.28
C VAL A 343 5.42 17.12 22.33
N VAL A 344 6.57 17.80 22.45
CA VAL A 344 7.62 17.41 23.41
C VAL A 344 7.28 17.77 24.86
N GLU A 345 6.42 18.77 25.10
CA GLU A 345 5.89 19.04 26.43
C GLU A 345 5.00 17.88 26.92
N LEU A 346 4.11 17.37 26.06
CA LEU A 346 3.19 16.29 26.38
C LEU A 346 3.90 14.93 26.42
N LYS A 347 4.92 14.72 25.55
CA LYS A 347 5.66 13.47 25.46
C LYS A 347 7.17 13.74 25.23
N PRO A 348 7.93 14.04 26.32
CA PRO A 348 9.35 14.42 26.22
C PRO A 348 10.26 13.32 25.69
N ASP A 349 9.85 12.06 25.79
CA ASP A 349 10.58 10.87 25.32
C ASP A 349 10.18 10.40 23.90
N LEU A 350 9.41 11.19 23.18
CA LEU A 350 9.10 10.91 21.79
C LEU A 350 10.29 11.35 20.89
N PHE A 351 10.97 10.36 20.29
CA PHE A 351 12.08 10.60 19.39
C PHE A 351 11.71 11.56 18.26
N GLU A 352 10.62 11.27 17.54
CA GLU A 352 10.15 12.04 16.40
C GLU A 352 9.80 13.48 16.79
N GLY A 353 9.22 13.69 17.98
CA GLY A 353 8.90 15.01 18.50
C GLY A 353 10.14 15.90 18.63
N ASN A 354 11.18 15.36 19.27
CA ASN A 354 12.45 16.05 19.46
C ASN A 354 13.19 16.24 18.12
N TYR A 355 13.26 15.21 17.29
CA TYR A 355 13.92 15.26 15.99
C TYR A 355 13.31 16.33 15.07
N TYR A 356 11.98 16.32 14.88
CA TYR A 356 11.32 17.29 14.02
C TYR A 356 11.39 18.71 14.56
N LEU A 357 11.36 18.88 15.88
CA LEU A 357 11.54 20.22 16.47
C LEU A 357 12.92 20.80 16.11
N GLY A 358 13.98 19.98 16.19
CA GLY A 358 15.31 20.35 15.72
C GLY A 358 15.34 20.66 14.22
N VAL A 359 14.69 19.84 13.39
CA VAL A 359 14.60 20.05 11.94
C VAL A 359 13.93 21.39 11.61
N PHE A 360 12.80 21.72 12.26
CA PHE A 360 12.05 22.95 11.92
C PHE A 360 12.79 24.20 12.35
N TYR A 361 13.51 24.20 13.47
CA TYR A 361 14.42 25.30 13.80
C TYR A 361 15.52 25.44 12.74
N THR A 362 16.11 24.33 12.30
CA THR A 362 17.14 24.35 11.25
C THR A 362 16.61 24.95 9.95
N ILE A 363 15.43 24.49 9.48
CA ILE A 363 14.84 24.98 8.24
C ILE A 363 14.43 26.47 8.36
N LYS A 364 13.91 26.89 9.51
CA LYS A 364 13.63 28.31 9.75
C LYS A 364 14.91 29.15 9.61
N ALA A 365 16.04 28.69 10.18
CA ALA A 365 17.32 29.38 10.08
C ALA A 365 17.88 29.35 8.64
N ASP A 366 17.67 28.24 7.88
CA ASP A 366 18.04 28.15 6.47
C ASP A 366 17.26 29.18 5.62
N GLU A 367 15.96 29.36 5.85
CA GLU A 367 15.17 30.39 5.15
C GLU A 367 15.62 31.82 5.53
N MET A 368 15.98 32.05 6.79
CA MET A 368 16.59 33.33 7.19
C MET A 368 17.89 33.59 6.42
N ASN A 369 18.77 32.60 6.29
CA ASN A 369 20.02 32.72 5.51
C ASN A 369 19.74 32.96 4.02
N LYS A 370 18.74 32.31 3.46
CA LYS A 370 18.34 32.53 2.07
C LYS A 370 17.91 33.97 1.84
N VAL A 371 17.04 34.50 2.72
CA VAL A 371 16.65 35.91 2.67
C VAL A 371 17.83 36.85 2.81
N MET A 372 18.79 36.54 3.71
CA MET A 372 20.02 37.30 3.86
C MET A 372 20.86 37.33 2.56
N ASN A 373 20.98 36.20 1.86
CA ASN A 373 21.78 36.11 0.63
C ASN A 373 21.15 36.88 -0.55
N GLU A 374 19.85 37.11 -0.51
CA GLU A 374 19.13 37.91 -1.51
C GLU A 374 19.07 39.41 -1.18
N LYS A 375 19.39 39.77 0.06
CA LYS A 375 19.29 41.15 0.59
C LYS A 375 20.55 41.96 0.27
N GLN A 376 20.33 43.20 -0.20
CA GLN A 376 21.41 44.18 -0.30
C GLN A 376 21.59 44.88 1.03
N TYR A 377 22.78 44.79 1.62
CA TYR A 377 23.09 45.41 2.92
C TYR A 377 23.75 46.76 2.76
N SER A 378 23.30 47.75 3.57
CA SER A 378 23.86 49.09 3.64
C SER A 378 25.16 49.17 4.43
N SER A 379 25.45 48.16 5.25
CA SER A 379 26.67 48.08 6.09
C SER A 379 26.95 46.63 6.49
N GLN A 380 28.23 46.34 6.83
CA GLN A 380 28.65 45.08 7.41
C GLN A 380 27.93 44.80 8.73
N ALA A 381 27.77 45.80 9.59
CA ALA A 381 27.05 45.65 10.86
C ALA A 381 25.60 45.17 10.69
N ALA A 382 24.89 45.60 9.61
CA ALA A 382 23.57 45.12 9.33
C ALA A 382 23.55 43.65 8.88
N TYR A 383 24.54 43.24 8.09
CA TYR A 383 24.72 41.82 7.71
C TYR A 383 25.03 40.96 8.94
N ASP A 384 25.98 41.39 9.77
CA ASP A 384 26.38 40.68 10.98
C ASP A 384 25.25 40.51 11.98
N ALA A 385 24.35 41.49 12.06
CA ALA A 385 23.14 41.41 12.89
C ALA A 385 22.18 40.31 12.41
N ASP A 386 21.91 40.27 11.12
CA ASP A 386 21.04 39.25 10.53
C ASP A 386 21.70 37.85 10.64
N LEU A 387 23.01 37.74 10.39
CA LEU A 387 23.77 36.48 10.55
C LEU A 387 23.69 35.97 12.00
N LYS A 388 23.88 36.86 12.97
CA LYS A 388 23.76 36.53 14.38
C LYS A 388 22.37 36.06 14.75
N ALA A 389 21.32 36.69 14.17
CA ALA A 389 19.95 36.24 14.38
C ALA A 389 19.66 34.84 13.80
N ALA A 390 20.17 34.55 12.60
CA ALA A 390 20.06 33.21 12.00
C ALA A 390 20.81 32.15 12.80
N ASN A 391 22.07 32.47 13.23
CA ASN A 391 22.85 31.56 14.07
C ASN A 391 22.16 31.26 15.41
N ALA A 392 21.50 32.25 16.01
CA ALA A 392 20.75 32.03 17.25
C ALA A 392 19.61 31.01 17.04
N VAL A 393 18.92 31.02 15.88
CA VAL A 393 17.88 30.04 15.57
C VAL A 393 18.47 28.64 15.33
N TYR A 394 19.64 28.52 14.65
CA TYR A 394 20.36 27.24 14.55
C TYR A 394 20.76 26.69 15.91
N MET A 395 21.21 27.56 16.82
CA MET A 395 21.57 27.16 18.18
C MET A 395 20.40 26.54 18.95
N GLU A 396 19.19 27.05 18.75
CA GLU A 396 17.97 26.48 19.32
C GLU A 396 17.66 25.05 18.85
N ALA A 397 18.15 24.63 17.66
CA ALA A 397 17.95 23.29 17.14
C ALA A 397 18.78 22.22 17.87
N ILE A 398 20.00 22.57 18.31
CA ILE A 398 20.98 21.61 18.84
C ILE A 398 20.47 20.82 20.05
N PRO A 399 19.87 21.42 21.10
CA PRO A 399 19.38 20.69 22.25
C PRO A 399 18.34 19.63 21.91
N TRP A 400 17.50 19.88 20.89
CA TRP A 400 16.45 18.95 20.47
C TRP A 400 17.06 17.75 19.73
N PHE A 401 18.06 17.95 18.87
CA PHE A 401 18.81 16.84 18.28
C PHE A 401 19.64 16.08 19.30
N GLU A 402 20.20 16.75 20.31
CA GLU A 402 20.88 16.08 21.42
C GLU A 402 19.91 15.16 22.17
N LYS A 403 18.69 15.64 22.44
CA LYS A 403 17.64 14.83 23.07
C LYS A 403 17.19 13.67 22.19
N ALA A 404 17.02 13.90 20.89
CA ALA A 404 16.72 12.83 19.93
C ALA A 404 17.83 11.76 19.91
N HIS A 405 19.10 12.17 19.91
CA HIS A 405 20.23 11.24 19.99
C HIS A 405 20.28 10.46 21.31
N GLU A 406 19.92 11.07 22.44
CA GLU A 406 19.81 10.35 23.72
C GLU A 406 18.73 9.26 23.64
N LEU A 407 17.61 9.51 22.94
CA LEU A 407 16.51 8.58 22.79
C LEU A 407 16.81 7.48 21.78
N LYS A 408 17.61 7.79 20.73
CA LYS A 408 17.99 6.84 19.68
C LYS A 408 19.42 7.13 19.20
N ALA A 409 20.37 6.55 19.90
CA ALA A 409 21.80 6.82 19.71
C ALA A 409 22.37 6.36 18.35
N ASP A 410 21.71 5.43 17.69
CA ASP A 410 22.10 4.84 16.40
C ASP A 410 21.42 5.52 15.19
N ASP A 411 20.61 6.56 15.40
CA ASP A 411 19.99 7.28 14.30
C ASP A 411 21.01 8.15 13.56
N PHE A 412 21.35 7.72 12.33
CA PHE A 412 22.32 8.40 11.49
C PHE A 412 21.91 9.83 11.14
N ASN A 413 20.62 10.08 10.87
CA ASN A 413 20.16 11.40 10.48
C ASN A 413 20.33 12.41 11.61
N THR A 414 20.04 12.01 12.84
CA THR A 414 20.26 12.85 14.03
C THR A 414 21.74 13.20 14.21
N LEU A 415 22.65 12.21 14.07
CA LEU A 415 24.09 12.44 14.13
C LEU A 415 24.58 13.35 13.01
N ASP A 416 24.06 13.20 11.81
CA ASP A 416 24.43 14.04 10.67
C ASP A 416 23.99 15.50 10.87
N MET A 417 22.79 15.73 11.40
CA MET A 417 22.30 17.06 11.75
C MET A 417 23.14 17.70 12.85
N LEU A 418 23.45 16.97 13.93
CA LEU A 418 24.32 17.46 15.01
C LEU A 418 25.70 17.85 14.48
N LYS A 419 26.32 16.98 13.69
CA LYS A 419 27.62 17.24 13.07
C LYS A 419 27.60 18.48 12.17
N GLN A 420 26.58 18.61 11.32
CA GLN A 420 26.43 19.74 10.39
C GLN A 420 26.26 21.06 11.15
N LEU A 421 25.34 21.11 12.13
CA LEU A 421 25.06 22.31 12.94
C LEU A 421 26.27 22.70 13.79
N CYS A 422 26.89 21.74 14.46
CA CYS A 422 28.08 22.04 15.28
C CYS A 422 29.25 22.49 14.40
N PHE A 423 29.44 21.96 13.20
CA PHE A 423 30.45 22.44 12.27
C PHE A 423 30.17 23.87 11.80
N ARG A 424 28.92 24.18 11.47
CA ARG A 424 28.48 25.51 11.03
C ARG A 424 28.71 26.58 12.11
N LEU A 425 28.41 26.22 13.35
CA LEU A 425 28.38 27.12 14.50
C LEU A 425 29.64 26.98 15.37
N ARG A 426 30.73 26.36 14.87
CA ARG A 426 31.93 26.04 15.68
C ARG A 426 32.57 27.23 16.33
N ASP A 427 32.37 28.43 15.78
CA ASP A 427 32.92 29.68 16.33
C ASP A 427 32.07 30.24 17.49
N GLU A 428 30.89 29.65 17.73
CA GLU A 428 30.03 30.02 18.86
C GLU A 428 30.50 29.31 20.15
N PRO A 429 30.35 29.97 21.31
CA PRO A 429 30.84 29.43 22.58
C PRO A 429 30.31 28.02 22.90
N GLY A 430 31.21 27.08 23.19
CA GLY A 430 30.88 25.72 23.60
C GLY A 430 30.48 24.76 22.46
N ILE A 431 30.42 25.23 21.21
CA ILE A 431 29.98 24.38 20.07
C ILE A 431 31.13 23.55 19.52
N GLN A 432 32.37 24.02 19.59
CA GLN A 432 33.52 23.22 19.17
C GLN A 432 33.60 21.89 19.96
N GLU A 433 33.36 21.92 21.28
CA GLU A 433 33.33 20.71 22.11
C GLU A 433 32.24 19.73 21.68
N LYS A 434 31.05 20.24 21.28
CA LYS A 434 29.98 19.43 20.75
C LYS A 434 30.34 18.81 19.40
N TYR A 435 31.01 19.57 18.53
CA TYR A 435 31.49 19.04 17.25
C TYR A 435 32.49 17.89 17.49
N ASP A 436 33.44 18.08 18.38
CA ASP A 436 34.49 17.09 18.73
C ASP A 436 33.85 15.81 19.34
N LYS A 437 32.70 15.94 20.01
CA LYS A 437 31.90 14.81 20.53
C LYS A 437 31.16 14.06 19.42
N TYR A 438 30.43 14.76 18.53
CA TYR A 438 29.52 14.12 17.57
C TYR A 438 30.19 13.70 16.27
N PHE A 439 31.28 14.34 15.86
CA PHE A 439 31.97 13.99 14.62
C PHE A 439 32.52 12.55 14.58
N PRO A 440 33.20 12.03 15.64
CA PRO A 440 33.62 10.63 15.69
C PRO A 440 32.43 9.63 15.66
N LEU A 441 31.34 9.96 16.36
CA LEU A 441 30.14 9.12 16.36
C LEU A 441 29.51 9.06 14.97
N TRP A 442 29.41 10.18 14.27
CA TRP A 442 28.94 10.25 12.90
C TRP A 442 29.83 9.42 11.96
N LYS A 443 31.17 9.50 12.07
CA LYS A 443 32.10 8.67 11.28
C LYS A 443 31.85 7.19 11.51
N ALA A 444 31.75 6.77 12.76
CA ALA A 444 31.50 5.38 13.11
C ALA A 444 30.18 4.88 12.55
N ALA A 445 29.12 5.69 12.63
CA ALA A 445 27.81 5.36 12.06
C ALA A 445 27.82 5.27 10.51
N LYS A 446 28.74 6.02 9.86
CA LYS A 446 28.92 5.98 8.40
C LYS A 446 29.81 4.81 7.93
N GLY A 447 30.51 4.16 8.83
CA GLY A 447 31.44 3.07 8.51
C GLY A 447 32.82 3.53 8.07
N GLU A 448 33.25 4.74 8.50
CA GLU A 448 34.54 5.35 8.23
C GLU A 448 35.47 5.30 9.46
#